data_e4c7ffcba62d1a869a29db14b7ddbdb8
#
_entry.id   e4c7ffcba62d1a869a29db14b7ddbdb8
#
_cell.length_a   1.000
_cell.length_b   1.000
_cell.length_c   1.000
_cell.angle_alpha   90.00
_cell.angle_beta   90.00
_cell.angle_gamma   90.00
#
_symmetry.space_group_name_H-M   'P 1'
#
loop_
_entity.id
_entity.type
_entity.pdbx_description
1 polymer ?
#
loop_
_entity_poly.entity_id
_entity_poly.type
_entity_poly.pdbx_seq_one_letter_code
_entity_poly.pdbx_strand_id
1 'polypeptide(L)'
;MSVKKAIIPCAGFGTRFLPVTKVLPKELLPIVDKPALSYIVEEAVASGIEEIMIVISPEKEDIKRLFMPNAALNAHLEEVGDTRSFALANEPVNAKISFVTQEIMNGNGNAILLCKEFVAGEPFAVLFGDDVMYVGGGE
;
A
#
# COMPACT_ATOMS: atom_id res chain seq x y z
N MET A 1 -24.31 -7.76 -2.55
CA MET A 1 -23.19 -7.68 -3.51
C MET A 1 -21.93 -7.34 -2.75
N SER A 2 -20.92 -8.15 -2.91
CA SER A 2 -19.69 -7.93 -2.15
C SER A 2 -18.74 -6.99 -2.89
N VAL A 3 -17.95 -6.25 -2.12
CA VAL A 3 -16.92 -5.36 -2.67
C VAL A 3 -15.66 -6.17 -2.88
N LYS A 4 -15.13 -6.18 -4.09
CA LYS A 4 -13.94 -6.93 -4.45
C LYS A 4 -12.75 -6.04 -4.79
N LYS A 5 -12.97 -4.74 -4.95
CA LYS A 5 -11.93 -3.80 -5.36
C LYS A 5 -11.75 -2.71 -4.31
N ALA A 6 -10.52 -2.29 -4.11
CA ALA A 6 -10.20 -1.21 -3.19
C ALA A 6 -9.21 -0.24 -3.83
N ILE A 7 -9.32 1.02 -3.46
CA ILE A 7 -8.38 2.07 -3.85
C ILE A 7 -7.73 2.58 -2.59
N ILE A 8 -6.41 2.68 -2.59
CA ILE A 8 -5.65 3.23 -1.46
C ILE A 8 -4.90 4.47 -1.95
N PRO A 9 -5.41 5.68 -1.64
CA PRO A 9 -4.71 6.91 -2.03
C PRO A 9 -3.49 7.13 -1.12
N CYS A 10 -2.31 7.18 -1.71
CA CYS A 10 -1.06 7.34 -0.98
C CYS A 10 -0.23 8.52 -1.48
N ALA A 11 -0.84 9.47 -2.19
CA ALA A 11 -0.07 10.52 -2.86
C ALA A 11 0.17 11.78 -2.01
N GLY A 12 -0.37 11.88 -0.80
CA GLY A 12 -0.23 13.08 0.03
C GLY A 12 1.18 13.28 0.57
N PHE A 13 1.47 14.48 1.06
CA PHE A 13 2.81 14.85 1.50
C PHE A 13 3.21 14.36 2.88
N GLY A 14 2.26 13.97 3.73
CA GLY A 14 2.58 13.45 5.06
C GLY A 14 3.18 14.48 6.00
N THR A 15 2.66 15.71 5.98
CA THR A 15 3.26 16.81 6.72
C THR A 15 3.27 16.61 8.24
N ARG A 16 2.38 15.78 8.77
CA ARG A 16 2.35 15.53 10.21
C ARG A 16 3.55 14.78 10.74
N PHE A 17 4.32 14.12 9.86
CA PHE A 17 5.47 13.31 10.27
C PHE A 17 6.79 13.88 9.79
N LEU A 18 6.81 15.17 9.45
CA LEU A 18 8.05 15.82 9.12
C LEU A 18 8.97 15.87 10.33
N PRO A 19 10.29 15.77 10.20
CA PRO A 19 11.00 15.71 8.92
C PRO A 19 11.17 14.31 8.32
N VAL A 20 10.66 13.27 8.95
CA VAL A 20 10.83 11.89 8.45
C VAL A 20 10.26 11.76 7.04
N THR A 21 9.09 12.31 6.81
CA THR A 21 8.41 12.19 5.51
C THR A 21 9.00 13.08 4.43
N LYS A 22 10.05 13.83 4.74
CA LYS A 22 10.85 14.50 3.71
C LYS A 22 11.53 13.47 2.81
N VAL A 23 11.90 12.33 3.36
CA VAL A 23 12.66 11.30 2.62
C VAL A 23 11.94 9.96 2.55
N LEU A 24 10.95 9.73 3.41
CA LEU A 24 10.29 8.43 3.52
C LEU A 24 8.78 8.61 3.42
N PRO A 25 8.09 7.89 2.54
CA PRO A 25 6.63 7.94 2.49
C PRO A 25 6.02 7.57 3.86
N LYS A 26 5.00 8.33 4.28
CA LYS A 26 4.36 8.06 5.57
C LYS A 26 3.76 6.65 5.63
N GLU A 27 3.33 6.14 4.47
CA GLU A 27 2.74 4.82 4.37
C GLU A 27 3.73 3.69 4.66
N LEU A 28 5.03 3.99 4.60
CA LEU A 28 6.08 3.02 4.89
C LEU A 28 6.61 3.14 6.32
N LEU A 29 6.11 4.09 7.11
CA LEU A 29 6.51 4.19 8.51
C LEU A 29 6.05 2.95 9.26
N PRO A 30 6.91 2.39 10.13
CA PRO A 30 6.54 1.15 10.80
C PRO A 30 5.51 1.39 11.90
N ILE A 31 4.58 0.45 12.00
CA ILE A 31 3.71 0.32 13.15
C ILE A 31 4.09 -1.02 13.78
N VAL A 32 4.76 -0.97 14.90
CA VAL A 32 5.38 -2.12 15.58
C VAL A 32 6.44 -2.75 14.68
N ASP A 33 6.07 -3.65 13.77
CA ASP A 33 7.04 -4.44 13.00
C ASP A 33 6.76 -4.46 11.50
N LYS A 34 5.78 -3.69 11.05
CA LYS A 34 5.43 -3.66 9.62
C LYS A 34 5.16 -2.23 9.16
N PRO A 35 5.39 -1.94 7.88
CA PRO A 35 4.96 -0.65 7.34
C PRO A 35 3.45 -0.45 7.51
N ALA A 36 3.04 0.77 7.75
CA ALA A 36 1.62 1.10 7.95
C ALA A 36 0.76 0.56 6.81
N LEU A 37 1.23 0.70 5.57
CA LEU A 37 0.48 0.25 4.40
C LEU A 37 0.22 -1.25 4.42
N SER A 38 1.14 -2.05 4.98
CA SER A 38 0.94 -3.50 5.04
C SER A 38 -0.29 -3.87 5.85
N TYR A 39 -0.56 -3.15 6.94
CA TYR A 39 -1.77 -3.43 7.73
C TYR A 39 -3.03 -3.12 6.96
N ILE A 40 -3.04 -2.03 6.18
CA ILE A 40 -4.19 -1.66 5.36
C ILE A 40 -4.46 -2.73 4.32
N VAL A 41 -3.41 -3.20 3.65
CA VAL A 41 -3.55 -4.24 2.61
C VAL A 41 -4.02 -5.55 3.23
N GLU A 42 -3.47 -5.94 4.38
CA GLU A 42 -3.89 -7.16 5.05
C GLU A 42 -5.35 -7.11 5.47
N GLU A 43 -5.78 -5.95 5.96
CA GLU A 43 -7.17 -5.76 6.34
C GLU A 43 -8.09 -5.88 5.11
N ALA A 44 -7.69 -5.29 4.00
CA ALA A 44 -8.48 -5.36 2.78
C ALA A 44 -8.62 -6.82 2.30
N VAL A 45 -7.51 -7.56 2.29
CA VAL A 45 -7.53 -8.97 1.88
C VAL A 45 -8.42 -9.78 2.80
N ALA A 46 -8.33 -9.55 4.12
CA ALA A 46 -9.14 -10.26 5.09
C ALA A 46 -10.63 -9.96 4.92
N SER A 47 -10.95 -8.80 4.34
CA SER A 47 -12.34 -8.40 4.10
C SER A 47 -12.88 -8.90 2.77
N GLY A 48 -12.10 -9.64 2.01
CA GLY A 48 -12.55 -10.20 0.74
C GLY A 48 -12.17 -9.41 -0.50
N ILE A 49 -11.36 -8.38 -0.36
CA ILE A 49 -10.89 -7.60 -1.50
C ILE A 49 -9.91 -8.46 -2.32
N GLU A 50 -10.09 -8.45 -3.64
CA GLU A 50 -9.28 -9.25 -4.56
C GLU A 50 -8.36 -8.42 -5.43
N GLU A 51 -8.67 -7.14 -5.63
CA GLU A 51 -7.85 -6.24 -6.44
C GLU A 51 -7.69 -4.91 -5.71
N ILE A 52 -6.47 -4.41 -5.65
CA ILE A 52 -6.16 -3.17 -4.96
C ILE A 52 -5.37 -2.26 -5.90
N MET A 53 -5.85 -1.03 -6.07
CA MET A 53 -5.14 0.00 -6.81
C MET A 53 -4.58 1.00 -5.81
N ILE A 54 -3.27 1.18 -5.82
CA ILE A 54 -2.59 2.14 -4.94
C ILE A 54 -2.22 3.36 -5.77
N VAL A 55 -2.66 4.53 -5.32
CA VAL A 55 -2.37 5.81 -5.99
C VAL A 55 -1.17 6.43 -5.31
N ILE A 56 -0.09 6.62 -6.05
CA ILE A 56 1.15 7.19 -5.51
C ILE A 56 1.50 8.49 -6.24
N SER A 57 2.39 9.28 -5.65
CA SER A 57 2.99 10.42 -6.32
C SER A 57 4.34 10.01 -6.90
N PRO A 58 4.92 10.82 -7.80
CA PRO A 58 6.23 10.48 -8.36
C PRO A 58 7.32 10.29 -7.31
N GLU A 59 7.23 11.00 -6.17
CA GLU A 59 8.23 10.87 -5.10
C GLU A 59 8.08 9.61 -4.28
N LYS A 60 6.98 8.88 -4.45
CA LYS A 60 6.68 7.73 -3.61
C LYS A 60 6.84 6.39 -4.32
N GLU A 61 7.71 6.34 -5.32
CA GLU A 61 7.99 5.10 -6.05
C GLU A 61 8.46 3.96 -5.13
N ASP A 62 9.06 4.31 -3.98
CA ASP A 62 9.52 3.29 -3.03
C ASP A 62 8.38 2.43 -2.49
N ILE A 63 7.14 2.93 -2.53
CA ILE A 63 5.99 2.13 -2.10
C ILE A 63 5.84 0.88 -2.96
N LYS A 64 6.14 0.99 -4.26
CA LYS A 64 6.07 -0.17 -5.16
C LYS A 64 7.02 -1.28 -4.72
N ARG A 65 8.17 -0.91 -4.17
CA ARG A 65 9.19 -1.87 -3.78
C ARG A 65 8.75 -2.77 -2.64
N LEU A 66 7.79 -2.32 -1.83
CA LEU A 66 7.23 -3.16 -0.77
C LEU A 66 6.58 -4.43 -1.34
N PHE A 67 6.05 -4.33 -2.56
CA PHE A 67 5.32 -5.42 -3.20
C PHE A 67 6.12 -6.13 -4.28
N MET A 68 7.43 -5.83 -4.38
CA MET A 68 8.31 -6.41 -5.38
C MET A 68 9.44 -7.18 -4.71
N PRO A 69 9.91 -8.27 -5.31
CA PRO A 69 11.06 -8.98 -4.73
C PRO A 69 12.31 -8.11 -4.79
N ASN A 70 13.15 -8.25 -3.76
CA ASN A 70 14.45 -7.60 -3.71
C ASN A 70 15.50 -8.68 -3.95
N ALA A 71 15.99 -8.76 -5.19
CA ALA A 71 16.87 -9.85 -5.60
C ALA A 71 18.17 -9.89 -4.79
N ALA A 72 18.76 -8.74 -4.52
CA ALA A 72 20.02 -8.68 -3.76
C ALA A 72 19.83 -9.16 -2.33
N LEU A 73 18.74 -8.71 -1.69
CA LEU A 73 18.41 -9.14 -0.33
C LEU A 73 18.12 -10.64 -0.29
N ASN A 74 17.33 -11.13 -1.24
CA ASN A 74 16.98 -12.54 -1.29
C ASN A 74 18.22 -13.42 -1.47
N ALA A 75 19.14 -13.01 -2.35
CA ALA A 75 20.36 -13.75 -2.56
C ALA A 75 21.21 -13.81 -1.30
N HIS A 76 21.31 -12.69 -0.58
CA HIS A 76 22.06 -12.66 0.67
C HIS A 76 21.43 -13.57 1.72
N LEU A 77 20.12 -13.51 1.88
CA LEU A 77 19.43 -14.33 2.89
C LEU A 77 19.55 -15.82 2.59
N GLU A 78 19.50 -16.20 1.32
CA GLU A 78 19.71 -17.58 0.94
C GLU A 78 21.14 -18.02 1.22
N GLU A 79 22.11 -17.16 0.96
CA GLU A 79 23.52 -17.47 1.18
C GLU A 79 23.81 -17.74 2.66
N VAL A 80 23.25 -16.91 3.55
CA VAL A 80 23.49 -17.08 4.99
C VAL A 80 22.52 -18.07 5.66
N GLY A 81 21.54 -18.56 4.90
CA GLY A 81 20.57 -19.54 5.42
C GLY A 81 19.55 -18.98 6.39
N ASP A 82 19.27 -17.69 6.32
CA ASP A 82 18.30 -17.05 7.22
C ASP A 82 16.89 -17.20 6.63
N THR A 83 16.29 -18.37 6.89
CA THR A 83 14.98 -18.69 6.34
C THR A 83 13.85 -17.84 6.92
N ARG A 84 13.98 -17.42 8.19
CA ARG A 84 12.96 -16.59 8.83
C ARG A 84 12.91 -15.21 8.18
N SER A 85 14.05 -14.57 7.99
CA SER A 85 14.09 -13.26 7.36
C SER A 85 13.65 -13.33 5.90
N PHE A 86 14.02 -14.43 5.21
CA PHE A 86 13.59 -14.63 3.84
C PHE A 86 12.05 -14.67 3.75
N ALA A 87 11.41 -15.41 4.67
CA ALA A 87 9.95 -15.48 4.68
C ALA A 87 9.33 -14.11 4.95
N LEU A 88 9.90 -13.34 5.88
CA LEU A 88 9.38 -11.99 6.19
C LEU A 88 9.52 -11.04 5.00
N ALA A 89 10.62 -11.15 4.25
CA ALA A 89 10.87 -10.28 3.10
C ALA A 89 10.01 -10.64 1.90
N ASN A 90 9.44 -11.85 1.87
CA ASN A 90 8.75 -12.37 0.70
C ASN A 90 7.32 -12.85 1.02
N GLU A 91 6.69 -12.27 2.02
CA GLU A 91 5.32 -12.64 2.36
C GLU A 91 4.39 -12.36 1.18
N PRO A 92 3.59 -13.33 0.76
CA PRO A 92 2.68 -13.12 -0.35
C PRO A 92 1.48 -12.26 0.04
N VAL A 93 0.97 -11.54 -0.93
CA VAL A 93 -0.28 -10.79 -0.77
C VAL A 93 -1.32 -11.46 -1.65
N ASN A 94 -2.43 -11.88 -1.03
CA ASN A 94 -3.48 -12.62 -1.75
C ASN A 94 -4.46 -11.66 -2.41
N ALA A 95 -3.94 -10.71 -3.16
CA ALA A 95 -4.72 -9.78 -3.96
C ALA A 95 -3.84 -9.28 -5.10
N LYS A 96 -4.48 -8.84 -6.17
CA LYS A 96 -3.75 -8.24 -7.28
C LYS A 96 -3.49 -6.78 -6.94
N ILE A 97 -2.22 -6.41 -6.83
CA ILE A 97 -1.80 -5.04 -6.51
C ILE A 97 -1.41 -4.33 -7.78
N SER A 98 -1.97 -3.16 -8.01
CA SER A 98 -1.64 -2.30 -9.15
C SER A 98 -1.38 -0.89 -8.65
N PHE A 99 -0.68 -0.10 -9.47
CA PHE A 99 -0.29 1.26 -9.10
C PHE A 99 -0.68 2.24 -10.20
N VAL A 100 -1.08 3.44 -9.78
CA VAL A 100 -1.24 4.57 -10.70
C VAL A 100 -0.59 5.77 -10.05
N THR A 101 0.06 6.60 -10.87
CA THR A 101 0.77 7.79 -10.39
C THR A 101 -0.09 9.03 -10.57
N GLN A 102 -0.28 9.78 -9.48
CA GLN A 102 -0.97 11.06 -9.52
C GLN A 102 0.10 12.14 -9.67
N GLU A 103 0.12 12.77 -10.83
CA GLU A 103 1.15 13.77 -11.13
C GLU A 103 0.87 15.11 -10.46
N ILE A 104 -0.41 15.45 -10.31
CA ILE A 104 -0.81 16.73 -9.72
C ILE A 104 -1.50 16.45 -8.39
N MET A 105 -1.01 17.08 -7.32
CA MET A 105 -1.49 16.85 -5.96
C MET A 105 -2.72 17.70 -5.68
N ASN A 106 -3.86 17.30 -6.23
CA ASN A 106 -5.10 18.06 -6.13
C ASN A 106 -6.23 17.31 -5.41
N GLY A 107 -5.86 16.46 -4.46
CA GLY A 107 -6.79 15.88 -3.53
C GLY A 107 -7.21 14.46 -3.82
N ASN A 108 -7.82 13.82 -2.83
CA ASN A 108 -8.19 12.40 -2.91
C ASN A 108 -9.29 12.13 -3.92
N GLY A 109 -10.21 13.09 -4.13
CA GLY A 109 -11.26 12.91 -5.13
C GLY A 109 -10.68 12.71 -6.51
N ASN A 110 -9.62 13.46 -6.84
CA ASN A 110 -8.99 13.31 -8.14
C ASN A 110 -8.16 12.03 -8.22
N ALA A 111 -7.59 11.60 -7.10
CA ALA A 111 -6.90 10.31 -7.05
C ALA A 111 -7.88 9.19 -7.41
N ILE A 112 -9.11 9.27 -6.91
CA ILE A 112 -10.11 8.26 -7.20
C ILE A 112 -10.51 8.31 -8.67
N LEU A 113 -10.59 9.51 -9.27
CA LEU A 113 -10.91 9.64 -10.69
C LEU A 113 -9.87 8.96 -11.59
N LEU A 114 -8.60 8.95 -11.17
CA LEU A 114 -7.56 8.25 -11.92
C LEU A 114 -7.79 6.75 -11.97
N CYS A 115 -8.62 6.22 -11.08
CA CYS A 115 -8.89 4.79 -11.00
C CYS A 115 -10.20 4.40 -11.70
N LYS A 116 -10.75 5.28 -12.51
CA LYS A 116 -12.06 5.04 -13.14
C LYS A 116 -12.10 3.74 -13.94
N GLU A 117 -11.06 3.47 -14.70
CA GLU A 117 -11.02 2.24 -15.50
C GLU A 117 -10.84 1.00 -14.61
N PHE A 118 -10.08 1.14 -13.53
CA PHE A 118 -9.90 0.06 -12.59
C PHE A 118 -11.23 -0.37 -11.97
N VAL A 119 -12.05 0.59 -11.55
CA VAL A 119 -13.32 0.29 -10.89
C VAL A 119 -14.33 -0.29 -11.88
N ALA A 120 -14.34 0.23 -13.11
CA ALA A 120 -15.19 -0.27 -14.21
C ALA A 120 -16.66 -0.42 -13.82
N GLY A 121 -17.18 0.53 -13.04
CA GLY A 121 -18.59 0.52 -12.64
C GLY A 121 -18.94 -0.43 -11.51
N GLU A 122 -17.96 -1.14 -10.96
CA GLU A 122 -18.20 -2.06 -9.85
C GLU A 122 -18.10 -1.32 -8.50
N PRO A 123 -18.75 -1.84 -7.46
CA PRO A 123 -18.57 -1.26 -6.14
C PRO A 123 -17.13 -1.41 -5.67
N PHE A 124 -16.64 -0.40 -4.95
CA PHE A 124 -15.26 -0.39 -4.48
C PHE A 124 -15.17 0.30 -3.13
N ALA A 125 -14.12 -0.02 -2.38
CA ALA A 125 -13.82 0.62 -1.11
C ALA A 125 -12.66 1.60 -1.31
N VAL A 126 -12.62 2.64 -0.48
CA VAL A 126 -11.49 3.57 -0.43
C VAL A 126 -10.90 3.46 0.96
N LEU A 127 -9.61 3.09 1.03
CA LEU A 127 -8.91 2.92 2.29
C LEU A 127 -7.74 3.90 2.32
N PHE A 128 -7.62 4.65 3.42
CA PHE A 128 -6.58 5.66 3.52
C PHE A 128 -5.34 5.08 4.19
N GLY A 129 -4.19 5.24 3.55
CA GLY A 129 -2.95 4.61 3.98
C GLY A 129 -2.44 5.05 5.34
N ASP A 130 -2.96 6.14 5.89
CA ASP A 130 -2.55 6.63 7.21
C ASP A 130 -3.64 6.43 8.25
N ASP A 131 -4.72 5.74 7.93
CA ASP A 131 -5.87 5.57 8.82
C ASP A 131 -5.99 4.15 9.35
N VAL A 132 -4.87 3.43 9.43
CA VAL A 132 -4.89 2.04 9.87
C VAL A 132 -5.55 1.88 11.25
N MET A 133 -5.40 2.89 12.10
CA MET A 133 -5.96 2.83 13.46
C MET A 133 -7.49 2.86 13.48
N TYR A 134 -8.10 3.30 12.39
CA TYR A 134 -9.56 3.41 12.32
C TYR A 134 -10.20 2.25 11.58
N VAL A 135 -9.45 1.54 10.76
CA VAL A 135 -10.02 0.47 9.92
C VAL A 135 -10.62 -0.62 10.79
N GLY A 136 -9.90 -1.03 11.81
CA GLY A 136 -10.38 -2.08 12.70
C GLY A 136 -11.58 -1.67 13.53
N GLY A 137 -11.67 -0.39 13.89
CA GLY A 137 -12.78 0.09 14.71
C GLY A 137 -13.97 0.52 13.89
N GLY A 138 -13.77 0.71 12.65
CA GLY A 138 -14.75 1.29 11.80
C GLY A 138 -15.89 0.46 11.51
N GLU A 139 -15.84 -0.09 11.84
CA GLU A 139 -16.99 -0.55 11.62
C GLU A 139 -17.20 -0.65 10.54
#